data_8793de4941d1876a389f4aed302fc438
#
_entry.id   8793de4941d1876a389f4aed302fc438
#
_cell.length_a   1.000
_cell.length_b   1.000
_cell.length_c   1.000
_cell.angle_alpha   90.00
_cell.angle_beta   90.00
_cell.angle_gamma   90.00
#
_symmetry.space_group_name_H-M   'P 1'
#
loop_
_entity.id
_entity.type
_entity.pdbx_description
1 polymer ?
#
loop_
_entity_poly.entity_id
_entity_poly.type
_entity_poly.pdbx_seq_one_letter_code
_entity_poly.pdbx_strand_id
1 'polypeptide(L)'
;MTADPSGMFEGIYAGAEAGGARPPWDYGAPRPQLVEWAEARNLVGDGREALVVGCGYGADAEFLALLGFRTTGFDFAPTAIAAARRKYPASEVKYLVADVLDLPGEWQRRFDLVVESLTVQSMPPEQHTEAAQKIGSLVAPEGTLLVLATTRDEGSEVKGPPWPLSRVELEDFAHGDLILRRVERIEGGAWWRAELSRGEAHSTNHAGGS
;
A
#
# COMPACT_ATOMS: atom_id res chain seq x y z
N MET A 1 -8.68 13.19 24.26
CA MET A 1 -8.50 11.76 23.94
C MET A 1 -8.84 11.63 22.47
N THR A 2 -7.85 11.62 21.60
CA THR A 2 -8.03 11.27 20.18
C THR A 2 -8.38 9.79 20.14
N ALA A 3 -9.55 9.44 19.57
CA ALA A 3 -9.94 8.04 19.39
C ALA A 3 -8.86 7.37 18.55
N ASP A 4 -8.41 6.21 18.98
CA ASP A 4 -7.47 5.37 18.24
C ASP A 4 -8.15 4.94 16.91
N PRO A 5 -7.68 5.42 15.73
CA PRO A 5 -8.30 5.08 14.46
C PRO A 5 -8.25 3.58 14.17
N SER A 6 -7.29 2.87 14.72
CA SER A 6 -7.12 1.43 14.50
C SER A 6 -8.32 0.64 15.03
N GLY A 7 -8.81 0.94 16.22
CA GLY A 7 -10.03 0.34 16.76
C GLY A 7 -11.29 0.65 15.93
N MET A 8 -11.33 1.81 15.27
CA MET A 8 -12.44 2.19 14.41
C MET A 8 -12.51 1.32 13.14
N PHE A 9 -11.39 1.11 12.44
CA PHE A 9 -11.36 0.29 11.22
C PHE A 9 -11.69 -1.17 11.51
N GLU A 10 -11.12 -1.76 12.57
CA GLU A 10 -11.48 -3.11 13.02
C GLU A 10 -12.98 -3.20 13.33
N GLY A 11 -13.55 -2.19 14.00
CA GLY A 11 -14.99 -2.13 14.29
C GLY A 11 -15.85 -2.09 13.03
N ILE A 12 -15.43 -1.39 11.96
CA ILE A 12 -16.14 -1.34 10.67
C ILE A 12 -16.13 -2.71 10.01
N TYR A 13 -14.98 -3.40 9.97
CA TYR A 13 -14.89 -4.76 9.43
C TYR A 13 -15.71 -5.75 10.23
N ALA A 14 -15.63 -5.71 11.56
CA ALA A 14 -16.43 -6.57 12.43
C ALA A 14 -17.92 -6.35 12.27
N GLY A 15 -18.36 -5.09 12.15
CA GLY A 15 -19.75 -4.74 11.89
C GLY A 15 -20.26 -5.26 10.54
N ALA A 16 -19.44 -5.14 9.48
CA ALA A 16 -19.78 -5.66 8.15
C ALA A 16 -19.89 -7.19 8.15
N GLU A 17 -18.99 -7.91 8.82
CA GLU A 17 -19.03 -9.37 8.94
C GLU A 17 -20.22 -9.86 9.79
N ALA A 18 -20.74 -9.02 10.69
CA ALA A 18 -21.96 -9.29 11.44
C ALA A 18 -23.25 -8.99 10.65
N GLY A 19 -23.17 -8.71 9.34
CA GLY A 19 -24.29 -8.41 8.47
C GLY A 19 -24.64 -6.93 8.37
N GLY A 20 -23.76 -6.04 8.83
CA GLY A 20 -23.87 -4.59 8.68
C GLY A 20 -23.49 -4.09 7.29
N ALA A 21 -23.34 -2.76 7.18
CA ALA A 21 -22.93 -2.13 5.93
C ALA A 21 -21.51 -2.50 5.53
N ARG A 22 -21.29 -2.70 4.22
CA ARG A 22 -19.97 -2.92 3.63
C ARG A 22 -19.06 -1.71 3.89
N PRO A 23 -17.77 -1.91 4.17
CA PRO A 23 -16.82 -0.80 4.28
C PRO A 23 -16.87 0.09 3.03
N PRO A 24 -16.92 1.42 3.15
CA PRO A 24 -17.12 2.32 2.00
C PRO A 24 -15.95 2.31 0.99
N TRP A 25 -14.79 1.82 1.40
CA TRP A 25 -13.60 1.65 0.54
C TRP A 25 -13.52 0.29 -0.15
N ASP A 26 -14.39 -0.68 0.20
CA ASP A 26 -14.40 -1.99 -0.44
C ASP A 26 -15.39 -2.03 -1.61
N TYR A 27 -14.89 -2.13 -2.81
CA TYR A 27 -15.69 -2.28 -4.03
C TYR A 27 -15.96 -3.75 -4.42
N GLY A 28 -15.37 -4.72 -3.70
CA GLY A 28 -15.44 -6.15 -4.01
C GLY A 28 -14.71 -6.57 -5.27
N ALA A 29 -13.99 -5.66 -5.86
CA ALA A 29 -13.14 -5.80 -7.03
C ALA A 29 -11.82 -5.05 -6.78
N PRO A 30 -10.76 -5.34 -7.54
CA PRO A 30 -9.53 -4.57 -7.46
C PRO A 30 -9.79 -3.11 -7.79
N ARG A 31 -8.98 -2.23 -7.21
CA ARG A 31 -9.12 -0.80 -7.40
C ARG A 31 -8.90 -0.44 -8.87
N PRO A 32 -9.84 0.31 -9.49
CA PRO A 32 -9.74 0.65 -10.91
C PRO A 32 -8.42 1.33 -11.29
N GLN A 33 -7.92 2.22 -10.41
CA GLN A 33 -6.67 2.96 -10.62
C GLN A 33 -5.44 2.03 -10.65
N LEU A 34 -5.46 0.93 -9.87
CA LEU A 34 -4.43 -0.12 -9.92
C LEU A 34 -4.53 -0.92 -11.22
N VAL A 35 -5.73 -1.32 -11.60
CA VAL A 35 -5.98 -2.07 -12.84
C VAL A 35 -5.51 -1.27 -14.05
N GLU A 36 -5.96 -0.02 -14.18
CA GLU A 36 -5.55 0.88 -15.26
C GLU A 36 -4.03 1.08 -15.33
N TRP A 37 -3.38 1.26 -14.16
CA TRP A 37 -1.94 1.39 -14.08
C TRP A 37 -1.20 0.13 -14.55
N ALA A 38 -1.69 -1.04 -14.17
CA ALA A 38 -1.11 -2.33 -14.55
C ALA A 38 -1.30 -2.62 -16.05
N GLU A 39 -2.52 -2.39 -16.58
CA GLU A 39 -2.83 -2.58 -18.00
C GLU A 39 -2.01 -1.67 -18.91
N ALA A 40 -1.88 -0.38 -18.55
CA ALA A 40 -1.08 0.58 -19.31
C ALA A 40 0.42 0.19 -19.42
N ARG A 41 0.89 -0.73 -18.56
CA ARG A 41 2.27 -1.24 -18.54
C ARG A 41 2.40 -2.67 -19.05
N ASN A 42 1.29 -3.31 -19.42
CA ASN A 42 1.26 -4.75 -19.69
C ASN A 42 1.95 -5.53 -18.55
N LEU A 43 1.60 -5.18 -17.30
CA LEU A 43 2.29 -5.67 -16.12
C LEU A 43 2.12 -7.18 -15.99
N VAL A 44 3.24 -7.89 -15.87
CA VAL A 44 3.31 -9.33 -15.62
C VAL A 44 4.20 -9.57 -14.41
N GLY A 45 3.72 -10.37 -13.47
CA GLY A 45 4.44 -10.66 -12.22
C GLY A 45 5.67 -11.54 -12.44
N ASP A 46 5.55 -12.56 -13.28
CA ASP A 46 6.62 -13.51 -13.60
C ASP A 46 7.32 -14.08 -12.35
N GLY A 47 6.52 -14.38 -11.33
CA GLY A 47 7.00 -14.91 -10.05
C GLY A 47 7.73 -13.90 -9.15
N ARG A 48 7.79 -12.62 -9.49
CA ARG A 48 8.32 -11.55 -8.63
C ARG A 48 7.46 -11.38 -7.38
N GLU A 49 8.02 -10.79 -6.33
CA GLU A 49 7.31 -10.58 -5.07
C GLU A 49 6.55 -9.25 -5.06
N ALA A 50 5.26 -9.30 -4.70
CA ALA A 50 4.45 -8.11 -4.51
C ALA A 50 3.90 -8.02 -3.09
N LEU A 51 3.72 -6.79 -2.60
CA LEU A 51 3.10 -6.48 -1.33
C LEU A 51 1.94 -5.50 -1.52
N VAL A 52 0.80 -5.79 -0.89
CA VAL A 52 -0.31 -4.86 -0.76
C VAL A 52 -0.45 -4.42 0.69
N VAL A 53 -0.27 -3.13 0.92
CA VAL A 53 -0.35 -2.48 2.24
C VAL A 53 -1.81 -2.16 2.55
N GLY A 54 -2.29 -2.54 3.73
CA GLY A 54 -3.69 -2.31 4.10
C GLY A 54 -4.65 -3.02 3.14
N CYS A 55 -4.43 -4.31 2.91
CA CYS A 55 -5.09 -5.05 1.83
C CYS A 55 -6.61 -5.27 2.00
N GLY A 56 -7.17 -4.96 3.17
CA GLY A 56 -8.58 -5.16 3.47
C GLY A 56 -9.06 -6.56 3.15
N TYR A 57 -10.12 -6.67 2.37
CA TYR A 57 -10.68 -7.95 1.91
C TYR A 57 -9.91 -8.61 0.75
N GLY A 58 -8.75 -8.09 0.38
CA GLY A 58 -7.77 -8.77 -0.48
C GLY A 58 -7.95 -8.59 -1.99
N ALA A 59 -8.89 -7.78 -2.47
CA ALA A 59 -9.17 -7.70 -3.91
C ALA A 59 -7.96 -7.26 -4.75
N ASP A 60 -7.19 -6.26 -4.28
CA ASP A 60 -5.98 -5.79 -4.96
C ASP A 60 -4.86 -6.85 -4.91
N ALA A 61 -4.75 -7.58 -3.79
CA ALA A 61 -3.76 -8.63 -3.64
C ALA A 61 -4.04 -9.83 -4.57
N GLU A 62 -5.30 -10.23 -4.70
CA GLU A 62 -5.72 -11.27 -5.66
C GLU A 62 -5.46 -10.83 -7.10
N PHE A 63 -5.71 -9.56 -7.42
CA PHE A 63 -5.42 -9.04 -8.75
C PHE A 63 -3.93 -9.16 -9.10
N LEU A 64 -3.02 -8.80 -8.18
CA LEU A 64 -1.58 -8.97 -8.41
C LEU A 64 -1.18 -10.44 -8.52
N ALA A 65 -1.79 -11.32 -7.74
CA ALA A 65 -1.56 -12.77 -7.85
C ALA A 65 -2.01 -13.30 -9.23
N LEU A 66 -3.15 -12.84 -9.76
CA LEU A 66 -3.61 -13.17 -11.11
C LEU A 66 -2.66 -12.68 -12.20
N LEU A 67 -1.93 -11.59 -11.97
CA LEU A 67 -0.87 -11.12 -12.87
C LEU A 67 0.43 -11.92 -12.76
N GLY A 68 0.49 -12.94 -11.89
CA GLY A 68 1.64 -13.83 -11.73
C GLY A 68 2.65 -13.39 -10.67
N PHE A 69 2.32 -12.46 -9.78
CA PHE A 69 3.17 -12.14 -8.62
C PHE A 69 2.97 -13.15 -7.49
N ARG A 70 4.05 -13.43 -6.75
CA ARG A 70 3.96 -14.03 -5.42
C ARG A 70 3.54 -12.94 -4.43
N THR A 71 2.25 -12.85 -4.16
CA THR A 71 1.67 -11.71 -3.45
C THR A 71 1.54 -11.96 -1.95
N THR A 72 1.94 -10.97 -1.18
CA THR A 72 1.63 -10.83 0.24
C THR A 72 0.67 -9.66 0.41
N GLY A 73 -0.40 -9.84 1.16
CA GLY A 73 -1.29 -8.77 1.60
C GLY A 73 -1.29 -8.70 3.12
N PHE A 74 -1.14 -7.52 3.69
CA PHE A 74 -1.33 -7.35 5.12
C PHE A 74 -2.32 -6.24 5.43
N ASP A 75 -3.00 -6.43 6.54
CA ASP A 75 -3.86 -5.41 7.13
C ASP A 75 -3.68 -5.44 8.65
N PHE A 76 -3.86 -4.32 9.25
CA PHE A 76 -3.81 -4.21 10.70
C PHE A 76 -5.05 -4.86 11.37
N ALA A 77 -6.20 -4.90 10.66
CA ALA A 77 -7.44 -5.46 11.15
C ALA A 77 -7.50 -7.01 11.00
N PRO A 78 -7.47 -7.78 12.11
CA PRO A 78 -7.57 -9.24 12.06
C PRO A 78 -8.86 -9.72 11.37
N THR A 79 -9.97 -8.99 11.54
CA THR A 79 -11.26 -9.33 10.92
C THR A 79 -11.18 -9.23 9.40
N ALA A 80 -10.51 -8.20 8.85
CA ALA A 80 -10.30 -8.07 7.40
C ALA A 80 -9.51 -9.26 6.84
N ILE A 81 -8.41 -9.62 7.49
CA ILE A 81 -7.56 -10.75 7.08
C ILE A 81 -8.31 -12.08 7.16
N ALA A 82 -9.07 -12.31 8.24
CA ALA A 82 -9.90 -13.50 8.34
C ALA A 82 -10.96 -13.58 7.24
N ALA A 83 -11.58 -12.45 6.90
CA ALA A 83 -12.55 -12.35 5.81
C ALA A 83 -11.91 -12.58 4.43
N ALA A 84 -10.72 -12.00 4.17
CA ALA A 84 -9.98 -12.22 2.92
C ALA A 84 -9.69 -13.73 2.71
N ARG A 85 -9.16 -14.40 3.74
CA ARG A 85 -8.89 -15.85 3.69
C ARG A 85 -10.17 -16.68 3.44
N ARG A 86 -11.30 -16.28 4.03
CA ARG A 86 -12.59 -16.97 3.78
C ARG A 86 -13.12 -16.74 2.38
N LYS A 87 -12.94 -15.51 1.86
CA LYS A 87 -13.40 -15.12 0.53
C LYS A 87 -12.60 -15.81 -0.58
N TYR A 88 -11.32 -16.05 -0.35
CA TYR A 88 -10.39 -16.63 -1.33
C TYR A 88 -9.70 -17.90 -0.78
N PRO A 89 -10.47 -19.00 -0.50
CA PRO A 89 -9.94 -20.16 0.20
C PRO A 89 -8.90 -20.96 -0.60
N ALA A 90 -8.85 -20.79 -1.91
CA ALA A 90 -7.88 -21.44 -2.81
C ALA A 90 -6.75 -20.50 -3.27
N SER A 91 -6.67 -19.31 -2.69
CA SER A 91 -5.66 -18.30 -3.07
C SER A 91 -4.28 -18.67 -2.55
N GLU A 92 -3.25 -18.35 -3.35
CA GLU A 92 -1.84 -18.43 -2.95
C GLU A 92 -1.33 -17.15 -2.28
N VAL A 93 -2.17 -16.11 -2.17
CA VAL A 93 -1.83 -14.85 -1.49
C VAL A 93 -1.57 -15.11 0.00
N LYS A 94 -0.45 -14.61 0.49
CA LYS A 94 -0.10 -14.67 1.91
C LYS A 94 -0.76 -13.52 2.66
N TYR A 95 -1.89 -13.77 3.29
CA TYR A 95 -2.60 -12.80 4.12
C TYR A 95 -2.07 -12.78 5.54
N LEU A 96 -1.62 -11.62 6.04
CA LEU A 96 -1.01 -11.46 7.36
C LEU A 96 -1.63 -10.28 8.11
N VAL A 97 -1.75 -10.42 9.42
CA VAL A 97 -2.04 -9.28 10.30
C VAL A 97 -0.72 -8.63 10.65
N ALA A 98 -0.55 -7.35 10.31
CA ALA A 98 0.64 -6.58 10.62
C ALA A 98 0.31 -5.09 10.73
N ASP A 99 1.09 -4.38 11.54
CA ASP A 99 1.05 -2.93 11.67
C ASP A 99 2.12 -2.31 10.75
N VAL A 100 1.74 -1.30 9.97
CA VAL A 100 2.68 -0.57 9.09
C VAL A 100 3.78 0.12 9.89
N LEU A 101 3.54 0.45 11.15
CA LEU A 101 4.53 1.05 12.04
C LEU A 101 5.44 0.02 12.72
N ASP A 102 5.12 -1.27 12.65
CA ASP A 102 5.93 -2.36 13.24
C ASP A 102 6.04 -3.56 12.28
N LEU A 103 6.70 -3.34 11.14
CA LEU A 103 6.85 -4.34 10.09
C LEU A 103 8.03 -5.27 10.35
N PRO A 104 7.94 -6.56 9.92
CA PRO A 104 9.04 -7.51 10.04
C PRO A 104 10.32 -7.03 9.35
N GLY A 105 11.47 -7.14 10.02
CA GLY A 105 12.75 -6.69 9.50
C GLY A 105 13.15 -7.41 8.19
N GLU A 106 12.75 -8.66 8.01
CA GLU A 106 12.99 -9.44 6.79
C GLU A 106 12.19 -8.94 5.57
N TRP A 107 11.29 -7.97 5.75
CA TRP A 107 10.57 -7.33 4.65
C TRP A 107 11.34 -6.14 4.05
N GLN A 108 12.39 -5.69 4.69
CA GLN A 108 13.23 -4.60 4.20
C GLN A 108 13.80 -4.93 2.82
N ARG A 109 13.57 -4.03 1.83
CA ARG A 109 14.10 -4.13 0.45
C ARG A 109 13.78 -5.45 -0.25
N ARG A 110 12.60 -6.00 -0.01
CA ARG A 110 12.23 -7.35 -0.43
C ARG A 110 11.31 -7.38 -1.64
N PHE A 111 10.37 -6.44 -1.76
CA PHE A 111 9.28 -6.56 -2.72
C PHE A 111 9.57 -5.79 -4.01
N ASP A 112 9.42 -6.48 -5.15
CA ASP A 112 9.59 -5.89 -6.48
C ASP A 112 8.47 -4.88 -6.80
N LEU A 113 7.27 -5.12 -6.25
CA LEU A 113 6.15 -4.19 -6.33
C LEU A 113 5.51 -4.03 -4.94
N VAL A 114 5.43 -2.80 -4.48
CA VAL A 114 4.65 -2.43 -3.29
C VAL A 114 3.49 -1.56 -3.74
N VAL A 115 2.27 -1.91 -3.34
CA VAL A 115 1.06 -1.12 -3.57
C VAL A 115 0.54 -0.60 -2.24
N GLU A 116 0.50 0.70 -2.11
CA GLU A 116 -0.17 1.43 -1.05
C GLU A 116 -1.43 2.08 -1.62
N SER A 117 -2.58 1.78 -1.04
CA SER A 117 -3.86 2.35 -1.47
C SER A 117 -4.69 2.74 -0.27
N LEU A 118 -4.81 4.04 -0.02
CA LEU A 118 -5.63 4.66 1.03
C LEU A 118 -5.19 4.37 2.49
N THR A 119 -4.10 3.64 2.72
CA THR A 119 -3.70 3.23 4.06
C THR A 119 -3.13 4.40 4.86
N VAL A 120 -2.13 5.10 4.32
CA VAL A 120 -1.50 6.23 5.02
C VAL A 120 -2.53 7.32 5.33
N GLN A 121 -3.38 7.68 4.39
CA GLN A 121 -4.44 8.67 4.62
C GLN A 121 -5.50 8.25 5.66
N SER A 122 -5.53 6.98 6.04
CA SER A 122 -6.43 6.47 7.09
C SER A 122 -5.82 6.57 8.49
N MET A 123 -4.53 6.88 8.58
CA MET A 123 -3.78 7.05 9.82
C MET A 123 -3.83 8.52 10.28
N PRO A 124 -3.56 8.81 11.57
CA PRO A 124 -3.41 10.18 12.04
C PRO A 124 -2.27 10.90 11.30
N PRO A 125 -2.44 12.19 10.95
CA PRO A 125 -1.44 12.93 10.16
C PRO A 125 -0.03 12.93 10.74
N GLU A 126 0.10 12.90 12.07
CA GLU A 126 1.38 12.81 12.76
C GLU A 126 2.15 11.51 12.51
N GLN A 127 1.50 10.48 11.96
CA GLN A 127 2.09 9.19 11.61
C GLN A 127 2.37 9.05 10.12
N HIS A 128 1.89 9.96 9.26
CA HIS A 128 1.98 9.85 7.81
C HIS A 128 3.43 9.69 7.33
N THR A 129 4.32 10.58 7.78
CA THR A 129 5.73 10.56 7.37
C THR A 129 6.42 9.25 7.78
N GLU A 130 6.21 8.79 9.03
CA GLU A 130 6.80 7.53 9.49
C GLU A 130 6.27 6.34 8.69
N ALA A 131 4.96 6.25 8.50
CA ALA A 131 4.32 5.17 7.73
C ALA A 131 4.81 5.16 6.28
N ALA A 132 4.86 6.33 5.62
CA ALA A 132 5.35 6.48 4.26
C ALA A 132 6.81 5.98 4.11
N GLN A 133 7.70 6.36 5.03
CA GLN A 133 9.09 5.92 5.02
C GLN A 133 9.23 4.42 5.26
N LYS A 134 8.46 3.85 6.19
CA LYS A 134 8.43 2.40 6.43
C LYS A 134 7.96 1.64 5.19
N ILE A 135 6.89 2.10 4.53
CA ILE A 135 6.40 1.50 3.28
C ILE A 135 7.48 1.59 2.18
N GLY A 136 8.10 2.77 2.02
CA GLY A 136 9.18 2.96 1.06
C GLY A 136 10.36 2.02 1.29
N SER A 137 10.67 1.70 2.55
CA SER A 137 11.79 0.81 2.89
C SER A 137 11.62 -0.64 2.43
N LEU A 138 10.39 -1.06 2.13
CA LEU A 138 10.06 -2.44 1.71
C LEU A 138 10.42 -2.72 0.25
N VAL A 139 10.55 -1.67 -0.57
CA VAL A 139 10.81 -1.77 -2.01
C VAL A 139 12.19 -2.36 -2.27
N ALA A 140 12.27 -3.42 -3.05
CA ALA A 140 13.51 -4.08 -3.46
C ALA A 140 14.38 -3.16 -4.37
N PRO A 141 15.68 -3.47 -4.56
CA PRO A 141 16.44 -2.90 -5.67
C PRO A 141 15.69 -3.10 -7.00
N GLU A 142 15.64 -2.08 -7.85
CA GLU A 142 14.88 -2.03 -9.10
C GLU A 142 13.34 -2.15 -8.93
N GLY A 143 12.87 -2.23 -7.70
CA GLY A 143 11.45 -2.33 -7.37
C GLY A 143 10.70 -1.01 -7.51
N THR A 144 9.37 -1.14 -7.52
CA THR A 144 8.42 -0.03 -7.67
C THR A 144 7.49 0.06 -6.47
N LEU A 145 7.22 1.28 -6.01
CA LEU A 145 6.11 1.60 -5.12
C LEU A 145 5.06 2.38 -5.91
N LEU A 146 3.84 1.88 -5.90
CA LEU A 146 2.66 2.58 -6.39
C LEU A 146 1.84 3.09 -5.19
N VAL A 147 1.61 4.40 -5.15
CA VAL A 147 0.77 5.05 -4.14
C VAL A 147 -0.51 5.58 -4.79
N LEU A 148 -1.65 5.17 -4.25
CA LEU A 148 -2.99 5.60 -4.65
C LEU A 148 -3.69 6.24 -3.45
N ALA A 149 -3.93 7.54 -3.51
CA ALA A 149 -4.53 8.28 -2.41
C ALA A 149 -5.52 9.34 -2.92
N THR A 150 -6.48 9.74 -2.09
CA THR A 150 -7.32 10.90 -2.42
C THR A 150 -6.52 12.20 -2.23
N THR A 151 -6.86 13.20 -3.04
CA THR A 151 -6.10 14.45 -3.08
C THR A 151 -6.54 15.45 -2.02
N ARG A 152 -5.57 16.19 -1.52
CA ARG A 152 -5.76 17.38 -0.71
C ARG A 152 -4.87 18.51 -1.23
N ASP A 153 -5.38 19.73 -1.25
CA ASP A 153 -4.56 20.91 -1.55
C ASP A 153 -3.72 21.30 -0.32
N GLU A 154 -2.52 21.84 -0.58
CA GLU A 154 -1.62 22.28 0.48
C GLU A 154 -2.30 23.31 1.41
N GLY A 155 -2.08 23.16 2.71
CA GLY A 155 -2.62 24.07 3.71
C GLY A 155 -4.12 23.92 4.00
N SER A 156 -4.81 22.99 3.33
CA SER A 156 -6.22 22.71 3.63
C SER A 156 -6.35 21.95 4.95
N GLU A 157 -7.22 22.41 5.84
CA GLU A 157 -7.63 21.65 7.02
C GLU A 157 -8.59 20.53 6.62
N VAL A 158 -8.29 19.32 7.07
CA VAL A 158 -9.15 18.16 6.86
C VAL A 158 -9.47 17.52 8.20
N LYS A 159 -10.74 17.24 8.41
CA LYS A 159 -11.22 16.43 9.53
C LYS A 159 -11.35 14.99 9.03
N GLY A 160 -10.51 14.12 9.55
CA GLY A 160 -10.51 12.69 9.19
C GLY A 160 -10.93 11.79 10.35
N PRO A 161 -10.80 10.46 10.23
CA PRO A 161 -10.35 9.75 9.03
C PRO A 161 -11.39 9.70 7.90
N PRO A 162 -10.98 9.61 6.64
CA PRO A 162 -9.61 9.67 6.17
C PRO A 162 -9.07 11.11 6.12
N TRP A 163 -7.73 11.24 6.10
CA TRP A 163 -7.00 12.48 5.84
C TRP A 163 -6.33 12.41 4.47
N PRO A 164 -6.98 12.90 3.40
CA PRO A 164 -6.41 12.88 2.05
C PRO A 164 -5.00 13.48 2.00
N LEU A 165 -4.13 12.93 1.17
CA LEU A 165 -2.74 13.35 1.10
C LEU A 165 -2.55 14.60 0.24
N SER A 166 -1.66 15.47 0.65
CA SER A 166 -1.16 16.56 -0.16
C SER A 166 -0.02 16.09 -1.07
N ARG A 167 0.38 16.96 -2.02
CA ARG A 167 1.49 16.66 -2.92
C ARG A 167 2.81 16.47 -2.18
N VAL A 168 3.04 17.24 -1.12
CA VAL A 168 4.26 17.15 -0.30
C VAL A 168 4.33 15.83 0.45
N GLU A 169 3.21 15.36 1.01
CA GLU A 169 3.19 14.08 1.73
C GLU A 169 3.50 12.86 0.84
N LEU A 170 3.31 12.98 -0.50
CA LEU A 170 3.76 11.93 -1.42
C LEU A 170 5.29 11.85 -1.52
N GLU A 171 6.00 12.94 -1.23
CA GLU A 171 7.47 12.97 -1.21
C GLU A 171 8.04 12.23 0.00
N ASP A 172 7.28 12.11 1.08
CA ASP A 172 7.68 11.37 2.28
C ASP A 172 7.90 9.86 2.04
N PHE A 173 7.28 9.32 0.98
CA PHE A 173 7.55 7.93 0.56
C PHE A 173 8.95 7.76 -0.02
N ALA A 174 9.55 8.84 -0.54
CA ALA A 174 10.91 8.81 -1.08
C ALA A 174 11.92 8.81 0.08
N HIS A 175 12.66 7.71 0.23
CA HIS A 175 13.66 7.56 1.28
C HIS A 175 14.88 6.81 0.76
N GLY A 176 16.07 7.34 1.09
CA GLY A 176 17.34 6.79 0.62
C GLY A 176 17.43 6.83 -0.91
N ASP A 177 17.56 5.67 -1.53
CA ASP A 177 17.66 5.49 -2.98
C ASP A 177 16.30 5.23 -3.68
N LEU A 178 15.20 5.29 -2.95
CA LEU A 178 13.84 5.27 -3.52
C LEU A 178 13.46 6.68 -3.96
N ILE A 179 13.23 6.87 -5.25
CA ILE A 179 13.03 8.17 -5.88
C ILE A 179 11.62 8.28 -6.46
N LEU A 180 10.95 9.39 -6.18
CA LEU A 180 9.67 9.74 -6.78
C LEU A 180 9.87 10.05 -8.28
N ARG A 181 9.28 9.21 -9.16
CA ARG A 181 9.42 9.29 -10.61
C ARG A 181 8.28 10.02 -11.29
N ARG A 182 7.08 9.79 -10.82
CA ARG A 182 5.86 10.35 -11.41
C ARG A 182 4.84 10.64 -10.33
N VAL A 183 4.19 11.78 -10.43
CA VAL A 183 2.99 12.12 -9.66
C VAL A 183 1.99 12.74 -10.58
N GLU A 184 0.80 12.25 -10.56
CA GLU A 184 -0.30 12.78 -11.36
C GLU A 184 -1.59 12.83 -10.56
N ARG A 185 -2.43 13.81 -10.87
CA ARG A 185 -3.82 13.84 -10.44
C ARG A 185 -4.65 13.16 -11.51
N ILE A 186 -5.41 12.15 -11.12
CA ILE A 186 -6.30 11.38 -12.01
C ILE A 186 -7.75 11.55 -11.58
N GLU A 187 -8.69 11.05 -12.39
CA GLU A 187 -10.14 11.14 -12.14
C GLU A 187 -10.62 12.57 -11.82
N GLY A 188 -10.32 13.51 -12.72
CA GLY A 188 -10.70 14.92 -12.54
C GLY A 188 -9.99 15.62 -11.38
N GLY A 189 -8.88 15.05 -10.89
CA GLY A 189 -8.10 15.60 -9.80
C GLY A 189 -8.45 15.07 -8.42
N ALA A 190 -9.36 14.09 -8.32
CA ALA A 190 -9.79 13.50 -7.04
C ALA A 190 -8.76 12.54 -6.43
N TRP A 191 -7.86 11.99 -7.25
CA TRP A 191 -6.89 11.00 -6.82
C TRP A 191 -5.46 11.38 -7.17
N TRP A 192 -4.55 11.04 -6.27
CA TRP A 192 -3.13 10.92 -6.55
C TRP A 192 -2.81 9.53 -7.07
N ARG A 193 -2.00 9.46 -8.12
CA ARG A 193 -1.24 8.29 -8.51
C ARG A 193 0.23 8.68 -8.50
N ALA A 194 0.99 8.13 -7.57
CA ALA A 194 2.42 8.38 -7.46
C ALA A 194 3.19 7.08 -7.67
N GLU A 195 4.26 7.19 -8.45
CA GLU A 195 5.18 6.11 -8.75
C GLU A 195 6.56 6.44 -8.22
N LEU A 196 7.11 5.55 -7.39
CA LEU A 196 8.49 5.64 -6.93
C LEU A 196 9.23 4.40 -7.41
N SER A 197 10.51 4.54 -7.75
CA SER A 197 11.38 3.41 -8.06
C SER A 197 12.69 3.50 -7.31
N ARG A 198 13.19 2.32 -6.93
CA ARG A 198 14.51 2.20 -6.33
C ARG A 198 15.55 1.93 -7.42
N GLY A 199 16.73 2.56 -7.29
CA GLY A 199 17.86 2.27 -8.17
C GLY A 199 18.43 0.87 -7.95
N GLU A 200 19.32 0.46 -8.84
CA GLU A 200 20.10 -0.77 -8.69
C GLU A 200 20.89 -0.77 -7.37
N ALA A 201 21.08 -1.94 -6.78
CA ALA A 201 21.97 -2.07 -5.65
C ALA A 201 23.41 -1.71 -6.10
N HIS A 202 23.98 -0.64 -5.57
CA HIS A 202 25.39 -0.34 -5.80
C HIS A 202 26.21 -1.46 -5.19
N SER A 203 26.78 -2.30 -6.04
CA SER A 203 27.85 -3.22 -5.65
C SER A 203 29.04 -2.35 -5.25
N THR A 204 29.24 -2.15 -3.95
CA THR A 204 30.50 -1.62 -3.44
C THR A 204 31.57 -2.67 -3.69
N ASN A 205 32.18 -2.59 -4.87
CA ASN A 205 33.38 -3.36 -5.20
C ASN A 205 34.50 -2.82 -4.31
N HIS A 206 34.71 -3.44 -3.15
CA HIS A 206 35.93 -3.27 -2.38
C HIS A 206 37.06 -3.92 -3.21
N ALA A 207 37.61 -3.15 -4.14
CA ALA A 207 38.89 -3.46 -4.71
C ALA A 207 39.91 -3.35 -3.56
N GLY A 208 40.19 -4.47 -2.91
CA GLY A 208 41.31 -4.63 -2.01
C GLY A 208 42.57 -4.46 -2.85
N GLY A 209 43.19 -3.29 -2.76
CA GLY A 209 44.54 -3.07 -3.26
C GLY A 209 45.52 -3.75 -2.32
N SER A 210 46.28 -4.65 -2.87
CA SER A 210 47.49 -5.27 -2.30
C SER A 210 48.60 -4.26 -2.14
#